data_ebc2be1778a199f0bca9df6c9c9fb314
#
_entry.id   ebc2be1778a199f0bca9df6c9c9fb314
#
_cell.length_a   1.000
_cell.length_b   1.000
_cell.length_c   1.000
_cell.angle_alpha   90.00
_cell.angle_beta   90.00
_cell.angle_gamma   90.00
#
_symmetry.space_group_name_H-M   'P 1'
#
loop_
_entity.id
_entity.type
_entity.pdbx_description
1 polymer ?
#
loop_
_entity_poly.entity_id
_entity_poly.type
_entity_poly.pdbx_seq_one_letter_code
_entity_poly.pdbx_strand_id
1 'polypeptide(L)'
;LDFHPSGHYAYLINEIGNTLSAFKYDASYGTLSEIQRLSALPDDFDNTNHCADIHVHPSGKFVYGSNRGHDSICIAKIDQENGRLSALNFQATGGINPRNFAIEPSGKYLFAANSDSNNIVTFKIDKDSGLLGTTGYFTEVPTPVCIKILAI
;
A
#
# COMPACT_ATOMS: atom_id res chain seq x y z
N LEU A 1 -0.86 7.92 -5.78
CA LEU A 1 -0.51 8.87 -4.71
C LEU A 1 -1.66 8.92 -3.72
N ASP A 2 -1.32 8.94 -2.42
CA ASP A 2 -2.30 9.08 -1.35
C ASP A 2 -1.81 10.08 -0.29
N PHE A 3 -2.75 10.81 0.34
CA PHE A 3 -2.45 11.81 1.33
C PHE A 3 -2.54 11.26 2.75
N HIS A 4 -1.64 11.72 3.61
CA HIS A 4 -1.73 11.45 5.03
C HIS A 4 -2.96 12.12 5.65
N PRO A 5 -3.68 11.49 6.59
CA PRO A 5 -4.88 12.08 7.21
C PRO A 5 -4.67 13.44 7.89
N SER A 6 -3.42 13.76 8.31
CA SER A 6 -3.10 15.09 8.85
C SER A 6 -3.11 16.21 7.82
N GLY A 7 -3.08 15.90 6.52
CA GLY A 7 -2.95 16.87 5.44
C GLY A 7 -1.55 17.49 5.29
N HIS A 8 -0.52 16.98 5.98
CA HIS A 8 0.85 17.53 5.92
C HIS A 8 1.81 16.73 5.04
N TYR A 9 1.46 15.48 4.72
CA TYR A 9 2.31 14.58 3.93
C TYR A 9 1.51 13.89 2.84
N ALA A 10 2.22 13.44 1.81
CA ALA A 10 1.69 12.59 0.76
C ALA A 10 2.71 11.50 0.39
N TYR A 11 2.23 10.37 -0.09
CA TYR A 11 3.05 9.23 -0.46
C TYR A 11 2.72 8.78 -1.87
N LEU A 12 3.76 8.53 -2.65
CA LEU A 12 3.66 8.10 -4.04
C LEU A 12 4.37 6.76 -4.20
N ILE A 13 3.75 5.86 -4.94
CA ILE A 13 4.42 4.66 -5.43
C ILE A 13 4.77 4.84 -6.91
N ASN A 14 6.02 4.58 -7.25
CA ASN A 14 6.52 4.72 -8.62
C ASN A 14 6.47 3.36 -9.31
N GLU A 15 5.64 3.24 -10.34
CA GLU A 15 5.35 1.97 -11.02
C GLU A 15 6.60 1.28 -11.56
N ILE A 16 7.36 1.99 -12.42
CA ILE A 16 8.56 1.45 -13.08
C ILE A 16 9.78 1.53 -12.18
N GLY A 17 9.89 2.59 -11.38
CA GLY A 17 11.01 2.80 -10.47
C GLY A 17 10.98 1.91 -9.22
N ASN A 18 9.89 1.20 -8.96
CA ASN A 18 9.70 0.31 -7.81
C ASN A 18 10.09 0.97 -6.48
N THR A 19 9.66 2.21 -6.27
CA THR A 19 9.99 3.00 -5.08
C THR A 19 8.77 3.64 -4.45
N LEU A 20 8.84 3.82 -3.13
CA LEU A 20 7.96 4.69 -2.36
C LEU A 20 8.64 6.03 -2.15
N SER A 21 7.98 7.12 -2.52
CA SER A 21 8.43 8.49 -2.25
C SER A 21 7.52 9.14 -1.22
N ALA A 22 8.11 9.76 -0.19
CA ALA A 22 7.41 10.56 0.81
C ALA A 22 7.62 12.04 0.52
N PHE A 23 6.55 12.83 0.65
CA PHE A 23 6.52 14.26 0.39
C PHE A 23 5.96 15.02 1.58
N LYS A 24 6.52 16.19 1.85
CA LYS A 24 5.86 17.23 2.61
C LYS A 24 4.87 17.93 1.68
N TYR A 25 3.64 18.12 2.13
CA TYR A 25 2.59 18.82 1.40
C TYR A 25 2.32 20.17 2.02
N ASP A 26 2.37 21.23 1.21
CA ASP A 26 1.95 22.57 1.56
C ASP A 26 0.57 22.85 0.96
N ALA A 27 -0.46 22.79 1.79
CA ALA A 27 -1.84 22.98 1.36
C ALA A 27 -2.15 24.42 0.92
N SER A 28 -1.35 25.42 1.35
CA SER A 28 -1.55 26.81 0.99
C SER A 28 -1.16 27.11 -0.46
N TYR A 29 -0.16 26.37 -0.96
CA TYR A 29 0.37 26.51 -2.31
C TYR A 29 0.09 25.30 -3.21
N GLY A 30 -0.45 24.20 -2.64
CA GLY A 30 -0.67 22.94 -3.39
C GLY A 30 0.62 22.28 -3.84
N THR A 31 1.74 22.46 -3.12
CA THR A 31 3.05 21.97 -3.53
C THR A 31 3.49 20.76 -2.74
N LEU A 32 4.27 19.88 -3.41
CA LEU A 32 4.88 18.69 -2.84
C LEU A 32 6.41 18.83 -2.88
N SER A 33 7.06 18.62 -1.73
CA SER A 33 8.53 18.59 -1.60
C SER A 33 8.96 17.19 -1.15
N GLU A 34 9.73 16.48 -1.99
CA GLU A 34 10.21 15.13 -1.66
C GLU A 34 11.14 15.18 -0.45
N ILE A 35 10.87 14.34 0.56
CA ILE A 35 11.66 14.22 1.79
C ILE A 35 12.37 12.87 1.91
N GLN A 36 11.94 11.86 1.14
CA GLN A 36 12.55 10.54 1.15
C GLN A 36 12.09 9.72 -0.05
N ARG A 37 12.97 8.79 -0.48
CA ARG A 37 12.65 7.72 -1.43
C ARG A 37 13.27 6.42 -0.95
N LEU A 38 12.48 5.31 -0.98
CA LEU A 38 12.88 3.97 -0.58
C LEU A 38 12.53 2.97 -1.68
N SER A 39 13.24 1.83 -1.75
CA SER A 39 12.77 0.68 -2.53
C SER A 39 11.41 0.20 -2.00
N ALA A 40 10.50 -0.17 -2.89
CA ALA A 40 9.25 -0.85 -2.56
C ALA A 40 9.39 -2.38 -2.64
N LEU A 41 10.62 -2.88 -2.82
CA LEU A 41 10.97 -4.29 -2.96
C LEU A 41 12.04 -4.69 -1.94
N PRO A 42 12.10 -5.99 -1.56
CA PRO A 42 13.21 -6.53 -0.79
C PRO A 42 14.53 -6.37 -1.55
N ASP A 43 15.64 -6.25 -0.81
CA ASP A 43 16.98 -6.05 -1.40
C ASP A 43 17.46 -7.25 -2.25
N ASP A 44 16.94 -8.44 -1.98
CA ASP A 44 17.29 -9.71 -2.66
C ASP A 44 16.35 -10.04 -3.84
N PHE A 45 15.39 -9.17 -4.16
CA PHE A 45 14.49 -9.37 -5.29
C PHE A 45 15.03 -8.71 -6.55
N ASP A 46 15.41 -9.51 -7.55
CA ASP A 46 16.05 -9.09 -8.80
C ASP A 46 15.21 -9.32 -10.08
N ASN A 47 13.98 -9.84 -9.92
CA ASN A 47 13.09 -10.08 -11.06
C ASN A 47 12.30 -8.83 -11.48
N THR A 48 11.64 -8.92 -12.61
CA THR A 48 10.76 -7.85 -13.12
C THR A 48 9.62 -7.59 -12.14
N ASN A 49 9.42 -6.32 -11.81
CA ASN A 49 8.30 -5.86 -10.99
C ASN A 49 7.76 -4.52 -11.50
N HIS A 50 6.48 -4.32 -11.30
CA HIS A 50 5.80 -3.04 -11.50
C HIS A 50 4.94 -2.76 -10.27
N CYS A 51 5.21 -1.68 -9.58
CA CYS A 51 4.31 -1.24 -8.51
C CYS A 51 2.97 -0.80 -9.11
N ALA A 52 1.89 -0.79 -8.31
CA ALA A 52 0.57 -0.42 -8.81
C ALA A 52 -0.15 0.60 -7.92
N ASP A 53 -0.61 0.18 -6.76
CA ASP A 53 -1.49 0.98 -5.91
C ASP A 53 -0.84 1.33 -4.58
N ILE A 54 -1.32 2.42 -3.95
CA ILE A 54 -0.79 2.91 -2.66
C ILE A 54 -1.93 3.48 -1.81
N HIS A 55 -1.97 3.10 -0.55
CA HIS A 55 -2.92 3.65 0.43
C HIS A 55 -2.25 3.93 1.77
N VAL A 56 -2.56 5.08 2.35
CA VAL A 56 -2.25 5.40 3.74
C VAL A 56 -3.33 4.80 4.63
N HIS A 57 -2.92 4.13 5.70
CA HIS A 57 -3.86 3.61 6.69
C HIS A 57 -4.67 4.77 7.31
N PRO A 58 -5.97 4.60 7.61
CA PRO A 58 -6.79 5.66 8.22
C PRO A 58 -6.22 6.26 9.51
N SER A 59 -5.42 5.49 10.27
CA SER A 59 -4.72 6.02 11.45
C SER A 59 -3.54 6.94 11.14
N GLY A 60 -3.08 7.02 9.90
CA GLY A 60 -1.87 7.73 9.51
C GLY A 60 -0.55 7.05 9.89
N LYS A 61 -0.57 5.89 10.57
CA LYS A 61 0.66 5.26 11.08
C LYS A 61 1.43 4.43 10.05
N PHE A 62 0.76 4.00 8.99
CA PHE A 62 1.30 3.06 8.00
C PHE A 62 0.91 3.46 6.59
N VAL A 63 1.75 3.11 5.63
CA VAL A 63 1.45 3.15 4.20
C VAL A 63 1.70 1.78 3.59
N TYR A 64 0.83 1.40 2.65
CA TYR A 64 0.85 0.12 1.94
C TYR A 64 1.00 0.38 0.45
N GLY A 65 1.77 -0.47 -0.24
CA GLY A 65 1.94 -0.40 -1.68
C GLY A 65 1.93 -1.78 -2.31
N SER A 66 1.31 -1.95 -3.48
CA SER A 66 1.25 -3.24 -4.17
C SER A 66 2.32 -3.39 -5.22
N ASN A 67 2.90 -4.60 -5.31
CA ASN A 67 3.97 -5.03 -6.19
C ASN A 67 3.48 -6.15 -7.12
N ARG A 68 3.44 -5.88 -8.43
CA ARG A 68 3.11 -6.85 -9.48
C ARG A 68 4.40 -7.46 -10.04
N GLY A 69 4.61 -8.73 -9.79
CA GLY A 69 5.84 -9.49 -10.08
C GLY A 69 6.41 -10.09 -8.81
N HIS A 70 6.61 -9.31 -7.74
CA HIS A 70 6.85 -9.82 -6.39
C HIS A 70 5.55 -10.30 -5.73
N ASP A 71 4.41 -9.88 -6.25
CA ASP A 71 3.05 -10.27 -5.84
C ASP A 71 2.79 -10.09 -4.34
N SER A 72 3.20 -8.92 -3.85
CA SER A 72 3.11 -8.57 -2.44
C SER A 72 2.49 -7.19 -2.20
N ILE A 73 2.14 -6.97 -0.94
CA ILE A 73 1.95 -5.64 -0.36
C ILE A 73 3.22 -5.29 0.43
N CYS A 74 3.91 -4.20 0.08
CA CYS A 74 4.93 -3.60 0.92
C CYS A 74 4.25 -2.73 1.99
N ILE A 75 4.79 -2.76 3.21
CA ILE A 75 4.22 -2.11 4.39
C ILE A 75 5.30 -1.23 5.01
N ALA A 76 5.08 0.07 5.10
CA ALA A 76 6.00 1.00 5.74
C ALA A 76 5.34 1.69 6.93
N LYS A 77 6.12 1.90 8.00
CA LYS A 77 5.72 2.74 9.13
C LYS A 77 6.01 4.19 8.82
N ILE A 78 5.07 5.07 9.13
CA ILE A 78 5.19 6.52 8.99
C ILE A 78 5.62 7.13 10.33
N ASP A 79 6.70 7.90 10.32
CA ASP A 79 7.10 8.77 11.43
C ASP A 79 6.13 9.96 11.51
N GLN A 80 5.44 10.10 12.62
CA GLN A 80 4.37 11.09 12.79
C GLN A 80 4.90 12.53 12.93
N GLU A 81 6.19 12.71 13.22
CA GLU A 81 6.81 14.03 13.38
C GLU A 81 7.30 14.61 12.06
N ASN A 82 7.84 13.76 11.19
CA ASN A 82 8.54 14.20 9.98
C ASN A 82 8.04 13.56 8.67
N GLY A 83 7.08 12.62 8.74
CA GLY A 83 6.47 11.95 7.57
C GLY A 83 7.38 10.94 6.87
N ARG A 84 8.57 10.64 7.43
CA ARG A 84 9.49 9.68 6.82
C ARG A 84 9.01 8.25 7.02
N LEU A 85 9.40 7.39 6.09
CA LEU A 85 9.08 5.98 6.08
C LEU A 85 10.20 5.15 6.68
N SER A 86 9.86 4.11 7.43
CA SER A 86 10.82 3.17 8.01
C SER A 86 10.31 1.74 7.99
N ALA A 87 11.24 0.80 8.18
CA ALA A 87 11.04 -0.63 8.36
C ALA A 87 9.97 -1.22 7.45
N LEU A 88 10.39 -1.76 6.34
CA LEU A 88 9.48 -2.39 5.39
C LEU A 88 9.28 -3.86 5.72
N ASN A 89 8.04 -4.29 5.58
CA ASN A 89 7.67 -5.69 5.52
C ASN A 89 6.97 -5.95 4.20
N PHE A 90 6.97 -7.22 3.77
CA PHE A 90 6.37 -7.63 2.52
C PHE A 90 5.44 -8.82 2.77
N GLN A 91 4.15 -8.64 2.48
CA GLN A 91 3.16 -9.70 2.62
C GLN A 91 2.75 -10.18 1.24
N ALA A 92 2.97 -11.47 0.94
CA ALA A 92 2.44 -12.09 -0.27
C ALA A 92 0.92 -11.96 -0.32
N THR A 93 0.37 -11.60 -1.49
CA THR A 93 -1.07 -11.30 -1.65
C THR A 93 -1.95 -12.55 -1.76
N GLY A 94 -1.36 -13.73 -1.87
CA GLY A 94 -2.11 -14.99 -2.08
C GLY A 94 -2.69 -15.09 -3.50
N GLY A 95 -2.11 -14.37 -4.44
CA GLY A 95 -2.46 -14.39 -5.86
C GLY A 95 -1.40 -13.71 -6.70
N ILE A 96 -1.71 -13.45 -7.98
CA ILE A 96 -0.79 -12.93 -8.98
C ILE A 96 -1.30 -11.59 -9.49
N ASN A 97 -0.38 -10.64 -9.65
CA ASN A 97 -0.63 -9.32 -10.22
C ASN A 97 -1.63 -8.49 -9.37
N PRO A 98 -1.27 -8.11 -8.12
CA PRO A 98 -2.12 -7.28 -7.23
C PRO A 98 -2.20 -5.84 -7.77
N ARG A 99 -3.06 -5.62 -8.76
CA ARG A 99 -3.19 -4.37 -9.47
C ARG A 99 -3.83 -3.26 -8.64
N ASN A 100 -4.65 -3.63 -7.68
CA ASN A 100 -5.34 -2.71 -6.78
C ASN A 100 -5.54 -3.39 -5.42
N PHE A 101 -5.65 -2.61 -4.38
CA PHE A 101 -6.13 -3.08 -3.09
C PHE A 101 -6.94 -1.97 -2.41
N ALA A 102 -7.67 -2.29 -1.38
CA ALA A 102 -8.40 -1.30 -0.57
C ALA A 102 -8.26 -1.61 0.91
N ILE A 103 -8.16 -0.56 1.71
CA ILE A 103 -8.27 -0.64 3.18
C ILE A 103 -9.69 -0.18 3.52
N GLU A 104 -10.41 -0.99 4.29
CA GLU A 104 -11.75 -0.58 4.70
C GLU A 104 -11.70 0.58 5.72
N PRO A 105 -12.75 1.42 5.81
CA PRO A 105 -12.68 2.68 6.55
C PRO A 105 -12.30 2.57 8.03
N SER A 106 -12.56 1.43 8.70
CA SER A 106 -12.13 1.24 10.09
C SER A 106 -10.65 0.90 10.24
N GLY A 107 -9.96 0.58 9.13
CA GLY A 107 -8.56 0.21 9.11
C GLY A 107 -8.26 -1.21 9.60
N LYS A 108 -9.27 -2.07 9.80
CA LYS A 108 -9.06 -3.43 10.32
C LYS A 108 -8.72 -4.46 9.25
N TYR A 109 -9.12 -4.20 8.00
CA TYR A 109 -8.97 -5.16 6.91
C TYR A 109 -8.43 -4.49 5.64
N LEU A 110 -7.62 -5.26 4.92
CA LEU A 110 -7.14 -4.95 3.58
C LEU A 110 -7.61 -6.05 2.62
N PHE A 111 -8.07 -5.64 1.44
CA PHE A 111 -8.52 -6.51 0.35
C PHE A 111 -7.58 -6.34 -0.82
N ALA A 112 -6.84 -7.38 -1.20
CA ALA A 112 -5.92 -7.37 -2.34
C ALA A 112 -6.59 -7.98 -3.58
N ALA A 113 -6.68 -7.20 -4.66
CA ALA A 113 -7.25 -7.62 -5.94
C ALA A 113 -6.15 -8.15 -6.85
N ASN A 114 -6.06 -9.46 -6.97
CA ASN A 114 -5.08 -10.17 -7.79
C ASN A 114 -5.69 -10.46 -9.16
N SER A 115 -5.36 -9.63 -10.16
CA SER A 115 -6.03 -9.65 -11.46
C SER A 115 -5.80 -10.94 -12.24
N ASP A 116 -4.60 -11.53 -12.17
CA ASP A 116 -4.23 -12.68 -12.99
C ASP A 116 -4.59 -14.02 -12.34
N SER A 117 -4.82 -14.02 -11.03
CA SER A 117 -5.36 -15.18 -10.30
C SER A 117 -6.87 -15.11 -10.04
N ASN A 118 -7.55 -14.07 -10.53
CA ASN A 118 -9.00 -13.93 -10.44
C ASN A 118 -9.56 -14.02 -9.01
N ASN A 119 -8.85 -13.44 -8.04
CA ASN A 119 -9.31 -13.47 -6.65
C ASN A 119 -9.08 -12.14 -5.94
N ILE A 120 -9.90 -11.92 -4.91
CA ILE A 120 -9.70 -10.87 -3.92
C ILE A 120 -9.43 -11.56 -2.58
N VAL A 121 -8.25 -11.34 -2.02
CA VAL A 121 -7.82 -11.95 -0.75
C VAL A 121 -7.95 -10.96 0.38
N THR A 122 -8.48 -11.42 1.52
CA THR A 122 -8.71 -10.58 2.71
C THR A 122 -7.61 -10.79 3.73
N PHE A 123 -7.03 -9.68 4.18
CA PHE A 123 -6.05 -9.63 5.27
C PHE A 123 -6.58 -8.84 6.45
N LYS A 124 -6.24 -9.28 7.66
CA LYS A 124 -6.44 -8.50 8.87
C LYS A 124 -5.22 -7.64 9.13
N ILE A 125 -5.42 -6.35 9.40
CA ILE A 125 -4.36 -5.41 9.76
C ILE A 125 -4.16 -5.45 11.28
N ASP A 126 -2.94 -5.66 11.73
CA ASP A 126 -2.57 -5.45 13.12
C ASP A 126 -2.42 -3.95 13.39
N LYS A 127 -3.20 -3.41 14.32
CA LYS A 127 -3.31 -1.97 14.57
C LYS A 127 -2.02 -1.33 15.14
N ASP A 128 -1.15 -2.13 15.75
CA ASP A 128 0.04 -1.64 16.46
C ASP A 128 1.30 -1.75 15.58
N SER A 129 1.41 -2.82 14.81
CA SER A 129 2.54 -3.07 13.91
C SER A 129 2.28 -2.72 12.44
N GLY A 130 1.02 -2.66 12.02
CA GLY A 130 0.63 -2.49 10.61
C GLY A 130 0.77 -3.76 9.78
N LEU A 131 1.23 -4.86 10.35
CA LEU A 131 1.44 -6.11 9.63
C LEU A 131 0.12 -6.73 9.19
N LEU A 132 0.16 -7.42 8.06
CA LEU A 132 -0.98 -8.12 7.48
C LEU A 132 -0.98 -9.59 7.91
N GLY A 133 -2.07 -10.00 8.56
CA GLY A 133 -2.33 -11.39 8.91
C GLY A 133 -3.32 -12.01 7.93
N THR A 134 -3.05 -13.23 7.46
CA THR A 134 -3.97 -13.97 6.60
C THR A 134 -5.24 -14.35 7.36
N THR A 135 -6.40 -14.13 6.73
CA THR A 135 -7.70 -14.52 7.31
C THR A 135 -8.16 -15.90 6.84
N GLY A 136 -7.59 -16.40 5.76
CA GLY A 136 -8.06 -17.57 5.03
C GLY A 136 -9.26 -17.28 4.11
N TYR A 137 -9.79 -16.05 4.11
CA TYR A 137 -10.91 -15.68 3.23
C TYR A 137 -10.44 -15.09 1.92
N PHE A 138 -11.04 -15.54 0.85
CA PHE A 138 -10.93 -14.95 -0.49
C PHE A 138 -12.26 -15.08 -1.24
N THR A 139 -12.40 -14.27 -2.28
CA THR A 139 -13.55 -14.29 -3.18
C THR A 139 -13.06 -14.39 -4.62
N GLU A 140 -13.64 -15.29 -5.40
CA GLU A 140 -13.35 -15.38 -6.84
C GLU A 140 -14.05 -14.24 -7.58
N VAL A 141 -13.27 -13.44 -8.29
CA VAL A 141 -13.75 -12.33 -9.11
C VAL A 141 -12.90 -12.31 -10.38
N PRO A 142 -13.49 -12.43 -11.57
CA PRO A 142 -12.72 -12.37 -12.82
C PRO A 142 -12.00 -11.04 -12.99
N THR A 143 -10.68 -11.10 -13.12
CA THR A 143 -9.77 -9.98 -13.40
C THR A 143 -10.07 -8.72 -12.55
N PRO A 144 -10.04 -8.79 -11.21
CA PRO A 144 -10.36 -7.66 -10.35
C PRO A 144 -9.25 -6.59 -10.47
N VAL A 145 -9.62 -5.36 -10.83
CA VAL A 145 -8.68 -4.26 -11.05
C VAL A 145 -9.00 -3.01 -10.24
N CYS A 146 -10.12 -2.99 -9.54
CA CYS A 146 -10.52 -1.86 -8.69
C CYS A 146 -11.49 -2.32 -7.61
N ILE A 147 -11.18 -1.98 -6.36
CA ILE A 147 -12.06 -2.17 -5.19
C ILE A 147 -12.43 -0.78 -4.66
N LYS A 148 -13.72 -0.55 -4.46
CA LYS A 148 -14.22 0.64 -3.76
C LYS A 148 -15.13 0.22 -2.61
N ILE A 149 -14.85 0.76 -1.42
CA ILE A 149 -15.60 0.46 -0.20
C ILE A 149 -16.36 1.73 0.18
N LEU A 150 -17.67 1.60 0.33
CA LEU A 150 -18.53 2.68 0.79
C LEU A 150 -18.87 2.43 2.26
N ALA A 151 -18.67 3.45 3.10
CA ALA A 151 -19.22 3.45 4.45
C ALA A 151 -20.73 3.73 4.33
N ILE A 152 -21.53 2.91 5.03
CA ILE A 152 -22.99 3.05 5.13
C ILE A 152 -23.30 3.66 6.48
#